data_cd842067807a105abc824f22d96004f5
#
_entry.id   cd842067807a105abc824f22d96004f5
#
_cell.length_a   1.000
_cell.length_b   1.000
_cell.length_c   1.000
_cell.angle_alpha   90.00
_cell.angle_beta   90.00
_cell.angle_gamma   90.00
#
_symmetry.space_group_name_H-M   'P 1'
#
loop_
_entity.id
_entity.type
_entity.pdbx_description
1 polymer ?
#
loop_
_entity_poly.entity_id
_entity_poly.type
_entity_poly.pdbx_seq_one_letter_code
_entity_poly.pdbx_strand_id
1 'polypeptide(L)'
;MKNAIKRFKGWGLLPRIIIAIAAGVGVGLVAPEWLARTAATFNAIFGEFLGFCIPLIILGFVAPAIADIGVRAGKMLVATIALAYGFTLMAGFGAYFTGVWLFPSMIEPASYVAQEAQAVRIQPYFTIAMPAALTVMSALLLAFITGLGTAFLPTDGLKRLLGEFRAIIDMLIRKAIVPLLPYYIFCIFLNMAVTGEVATVASTFIKIIAVIFVLHVAVLLFQYSMAAPFSTTTRNPLRLLWSMMPAYFTALGTQSSAATIPVTLERTIAMGVDRDVAGFTVPLCATIHMSGSALKLTACALALMIAHGMPYTTGMFAGFIAMLGVTIVAAPGVPGGAVMAALGLFTSLLGFTQADCALMIALYIAMDSFGTACNVTGDGAISIIINRWFGRRTQPNRNQTAEA
;
A
#
# COMPACT_ATOMS: atom_id res chain seq x y z
N MET A 1 27.14 -15.85 16.95
CA MET A 1 26.49 -14.55 16.74
C MET A 1 26.58 -14.07 15.29
N LYS A 2 27.75 -14.01 14.64
CA LYS A 2 27.90 -13.59 13.21
C LYS A 2 27.07 -14.41 12.19
N ASN A 3 26.91 -15.71 12.39
CA ASN A 3 26.12 -16.57 11.50
C ASN A 3 24.59 -16.40 11.68
N ALA A 4 24.13 -16.07 12.89
CA ALA A 4 22.73 -15.74 13.14
C ALA A 4 22.34 -14.40 12.48
N ILE A 5 23.22 -13.40 12.55
CA ILE A 5 23.02 -12.09 11.92
C ILE A 5 23.01 -12.20 10.38
N LYS A 6 23.87 -13.05 9.80
CA LYS A 6 23.86 -13.34 8.34
C LYS A 6 22.57 -14.05 7.91
N ARG A 7 22.07 -15.00 8.71
CA ARG A 7 20.80 -15.69 8.46
C ARG A 7 19.60 -14.74 8.55
N PHE A 8 19.63 -13.82 9.52
CA PHE A 8 18.59 -12.81 9.71
C PHE A 8 18.51 -11.81 8.53
N LYS A 9 19.64 -11.47 7.90
CA LYS A 9 19.72 -10.64 6.70
C LYS A 9 19.08 -11.27 5.46
N GLY A 10 18.97 -12.58 5.39
CA GLY A 10 18.30 -13.31 4.29
C GLY A 10 16.77 -13.37 4.41
N TRP A 11 16.20 -13.00 5.54
CA TRP A 11 14.76 -13.02 5.76
C TRP A 11 14.08 -11.80 5.12
N GLY A 12 12.87 -11.99 4.61
CA GLY A 12 12.03 -10.88 4.14
C GLY A 12 11.73 -9.86 5.23
N LEU A 13 11.14 -8.72 4.87
CA LEU A 13 10.85 -7.64 5.81
C LEU A 13 9.79 -8.06 6.85
N LEU A 14 8.74 -8.78 6.44
CA LEU A 14 7.65 -9.21 7.31
C LEU A 14 8.11 -10.04 8.54
N PRO A 15 8.91 -11.12 8.40
CA PRO A 15 9.42 -11.85 9.57
C PRO A 15 10.24 -10.98 10.52
N ARG A 16 11.02 -10.03 9.99
CA ARG A 16 11.82 -9.11 10.83
C ARG A 16 10.94 -8.20 11.65
N ILE A 17 9.84 -7.70 11.07
CA ILE A 17 8.88 -6.82 11.76
C ILE A 17 8.12 -7.60 12.84
N ILE A 18 7.64 -8.81 12.54
CA ILE A 18 6.97 -9.65 13.55
C ILE A 18 7.88 -9.91 14.75
N ILE A 19 9.15 -10.25 14.49
CA ILE A 19 10.14 -10.44 15.56
C ILE A 19 10.40 -9.13 16.30
N ALA A 20 10.50 -8.01 15.61
CA ALA A 20 10.70 -6.71 16.22
C ALA A 20 9.53 -6.33 17.16
N ILE A 21 8.29 -6.58 16.74
CA ILE A 21 7.08 -6.38 17.56
C ILE A 21 7.15 -7.27 18.81
N ALA A 22 7.31 -8.59 18.63
CA ALA A 22 7.34 -9.54 19.73
C ALA A 22 8.48 -9.25 20.72
N ALA A 23 9.68 -8.94 20.21
CA ALA A 23 10.84 -8.58 21.02
C ALA A 23 10.64 -7.23 21.72
N GLY A 24 10.07 -6.23 21.02
CA GLY A 24 9.75 -4.93 21.60
C GLY A 24 8.79 -5.05 22.78
N VAL A 25 7.70 -5.79 22.61
CA VAL A 25 6.75 -6.07 23.69
C VAL A 25 7.42 -6.82 24.83
N GLY A 26 8.13 -7.93 24.55
CA GLY A 26 8.75 -8.74 25.60
C GLY A 26 9.81 -7.99 26.40
N VAL A 27 10.64 -7.19 25.73
CA VAL A 27 11.64 -6.35 26.42
C VAL A 27 10.96 -5.21 27.17
N GLY A 28 9.93 -4.58 26.59
CA GLY A 28 9.22 -3.44 27.19
C GLY A 28 8.54 -3.77 28.52
N LEU A 29 8.04 -5.00 28.69
CA LEU A 29 7.43 -5.46 29.95
C LEU A 29 8.39 -5.42 31.16
N VAL A 30 9.71 -5.45 30.93
CA VAL A 30 10.74 -5.46 31.97
C VAL A 30 11.78 -4.35 31.76
N ALA A 31 11.54 -3.45 30.83
CA ALA A 31 12.51 -2.44 30.43
C ALA A 31 12.72 -1.39 31.56
N PRO A 32 13.96 -1.12 31.97
CA PRO A 32 14.23 0.00 32.85
C PRO A 32 14.05 1.33 32.10
N GLU A 33 13.83 2.41 32.85
CA GLU A 33 13.55 3.74 32.29
C GLU A 33 14.60 4.21 31.28
N TRP A 34 15.89 3.98 31.58
CA TRP A 34 16.96 4.39 30.65
C TRP A 34 16.87 3.73 29.29
N LEU A 35 16.43 2.46 29.24
CA LEU A 35 16.25 1.75 27.94
C LEU A 35 15.04 2.28 27.19
N ALA A 36 13.93 2.53 27.88
CA ALA A 36 12.74 3.11 27.27
C ALA A 36 13.03 4.53 26.73
N ARG A 37 13.78 5.35 27.46
CA ARG A 37 14.22 6.68 26.99
C ARG A 37 15.19 6.60 25.81
N THR A 38 16.08 5.61 25.77
CA THR A 38 16.94 5.36 24.61
C THR A 38 16.12 4.98 23.38
N ALA A 39 15.13 4.11 23.53
CA ALA A 39 14.20 3.74 22.47
C ALA A 39 13.39 4.95 21.98
N ALA A 40 12.88 5.77 22.90
CA ALA A 40 12.17 7.02 22.57
C ALA A 40 13.07 8.00 21.80
N THR A 41 14.35 8.11 22.17
CA THR A 41 15.32 8.97 21.47
C THR A 41 15.56 8.50 20.04
N PHE A 42 15.76 7.19 19.84
CA PHE A 42 15.88 6.65 18.50
C PHE A 42 14.62 6.89 17.67
N ASN A 43 13.42 6.71 18.24
CA ASN A 43 12.15 6.95 17.58
C ASN A 43 12.00 8.42 17.17
N ALA A 44 12.34 9.35 18.03
CA ALA A 44 12.28 10.78 17.74
C ALA A 44 13.20 11.14 16.55
N ILE A 45 14.46 10.69 16.58
CA ILE A 45 15.43 10.98 15.52
C ILE A 45 15.02 10.34 14.17
N PHE A 46 14.60 9.06 14.21
CA PHE A 46 14.19 8.37 12.98
C PHE A 46 12.87 8.90 12.43
N GLY A 47 11.94 9.32 13.28
CA GLY A 47 10.70 9.98 12.90
C GLY A 47 10.95 11.31 12.16
N GLU A 48 11.83 12.16 12.68
CA GLU A 48 12.27 13.40 12.02
C GLU A 48 12.93 13.11 10.66
N PHE A 49 13.81 12.10 10.61
CA PHE A 49 14.42 11.65 9.35
C PHE A 49 13.38 11.17 8.32
N LEU A 50 12.38 10.39 8.75
CA LEU A 50 11.28 9.99 7.88
C LEU A 50 10.49 11.21 7.39
N GLY A 51 10.16 12.13 8.29
CA GLY A 51 9.47 13.39 7.95
C GLY A 51 10.19 14.19 6.88
N PHE A 52 11.53 14.28 6.97
CA PHE A 52 12.38 14.91 5.94
C PHE A 52 12.32 14.16 4.60
N CYS A 53 12.30 12.83 4.63
CA CYS A 53 12.30 12.01 3.42
C CYS A 53 10.95 12.00 2.67
N ILE A 54 9.81 12.18 3.36
CA ILE A 54 8.47 12.05 2.79
C ILE A 54 8.26 12.91 1.53
N PRO A 55 8.52 14.24 1.52
CA PRO A 55 8.33 15.06 0.32
C PRO A 55 9.25 14.65 -0.83
N LEU A 56 10.46 14.20 -0.52
CA LEU A 56 11.40 13.69 -1.53
C LEU A 56 10.90 12.39 -2.15
N ILE A 57 10.33 11.49 -1.35
CA ILE A 57 9.70 10.24 -1.81
C ILE A 57 8.54 10.56 -2.74
N ILE A 58 7.66 11.49 -2.36
CA ILE A 58 6.52 11.91 -3.17
C ILE A 58 7.01 12.45 -4.52
N LEU A 59 7.91 13.43 -4.52
CA LEU A 59 8.43 14.02 -5.75
C LEU A 59 9.13 12.99 -6.63
N GLY A 60 10.00 12.16 -6.02
CA GLY A 60 10.82 11.17 -6.73
C GLY A 60 10.04 10.01 -7.35
N PHE A 61 8.84 9.73 -6.87
CA PHE A 61 8.01 8.66 -7.43
C PHE A 61 6.83 9.18 -8.25
N VAL A 62 6.12 10.21 -7.77
CA VAL A 62 4.90 10.70 -8.43
C VAL A 62 5.24 11.43 -9.74
N ALA A 63 6.26 12.30 -9.76
CA ALA A 63 6.60 13.05 -10.97
C ALA A 63 7.03 12.14 -12.14
N PRO A 64 7.96 11.16 -11.96
CA PRO A 64 8.31 10.24 -13.04
C PRO A 64 7.12 9.37 -13.46
N ALA A 65 6.29 8.90 -12.52
CA ALA A 65 5.13 8.09 -12.84
C ALA A 65 4.15 8.83 -13.77
N ILE A 66 3.86 10.11 -13.48
CA ILE A 66 3.02 10.95 -14.33
C ILE A 66 3.69 11.20 -15.69
N ALA A 67 5.00 11.47 -15.70
CA ALA A 67 5.76 11.69 -16.95
C ALA A 67 5.78 10.43 -17.85
N ASP A 68 5.82 9.23 -17.26
CA ASP A 68 5.83 7.96 -17.99
C ASP A 68 4.48 7.63 -18.62
N ILE A 69 3.37 8.05 -18.01
CA ILE A 69 2.02 7.91 -18.59
C ILE A 69 1.93 8.64 -19.94
N GLY A 70 2.51 9.83 -20.06
CA GLY A 70 2.70 10.57 -21.31
C GLY A 70 1.43 10.93 -22.09
N VAL A 71 1.55 11.91 -22.99
CA VAL A 71 0.43 12.40 -23.84
C VAL A 71 0.09 11.44 -25.01
N ARG A 72 1.02 10.54 -25.37
CA ARG A 72 0.83 9.54 -26.43
C ARG A 72 0.15 8.26 -25.96
N ALA A 73 -0.42 8.29 -24.76
CA ALA A 73 -1.15 7.16 -24.21
C ALA A 73 -2.33 6.79 -25.12
N GLY A 74 -2.24 5.63 -25.77
CA GLY A 74 -3.34 5.10 -26.58
C GLY A 74 -4.59 4.88 -25.71
N LYS A 75 -5.76 4.81 -26.35
CA LYS A 75 -7.07 4.63 -25.67
C LYS A 75 -7.08 3.45 -24.67
N MET A 76 -6.34 2.39 -24.97
CA MET A 76 -6.21 1.21 -24.09
C MET A 76 -5.49 1.55 -22.78
N LEU A 77 -4.43 2.37 -22.82
CA LEU A 77 -3.71 2.81 -21.62
C LEU A 77 -4.63 3.66 -20.73
N VAL A 78 -5.30 4.66 -21.31
CA VAL A 78 -6.22 5.54 -20.56
C VAL A 78 -7.35 4.72 -19.93
N ALA A 79 -7.95 3.78 -20.66
CA ALA A 79 -8.99 2.91 -20.15
C ALA A 79 -8.49 2.01 -19.01
N THR A 80 -7.28 1.45 -19.13
CA THR A 80 -6.68 0.59 -18.09
C THR A 80 -6.40 1.40 -16.83
N ILE A 81 -5.83 2.61 -16.95
CA ILE A 81 -5.57 3.50 -15.80
C ILE A 81 -6.90 3.89 -15.12
N ALA A 82 -7.90 4.28 -15.90
CA ALA A 82 -9.20 4.68 -15.36
C ALA A 82 -9.88 3.55 -14.57
N LEU A 83 -9.84 2.31 -15.09
CA LEU A 83 -10.36 1.14 -14.39
C LEU A 83 -9.55 0.80 -13.14
N ALA A 84 -8.22 0.78 -13.22
CA ALA A 84 -7.35 0.49 -12.09
C ALA A 84 -7.54 1.51 -10.97
N TYR A 85 -7.57 2.79 -11.31
CA TYR A 85 -7.85 3.86 -10.36
C TYR A 85 -9.27 3.79 -9.80
N GLY A 86 -10.26 3.55 -10.65
CA GLY A 86 -11.66 3.39 -10.24
C GLY A 86 -11.85 2.24 -9.24
N PHE A 87 -11.24 1.07 -9.49
CA PHE A 87 -11.26 -0.04 -8.54
C PHE A 87 -10.49 0.26 -7.25
N THR A 88 -9.41 1.02 -7.33
CA THR A 88 -8.65 1.47 -6.15
C THR A 88 -9.50 2.42 -5.28
N LEU A 89 -10.18 3.38 -5.89
CA LEU A 89 -11.10 4.28 -5.20
C LEU A 89 -12.27 3.51 -4.59
N MET A 90 -12.91 2.62 -5.36
CA MET A 90 -14.01 1.79 -4.88
C MET A 90 -13.61 0.97 -3.66
N ALA A 91 -12.42 0.39 -3.65
CA ALA A 91 -11.90 -0.38 -2.52
C ALA A 91 -11.65 0.50 -1.29
N GLY A 92 -11.11 1.70 -1.47
CA GLY A 92 -10.94 2.68 -0.41
C GLY A 92 -12.26 3.17 0.19
N PHE A 93 -13.22 3.56 -0.65
CA PHE A 93 -14.57 3.96 -0.19
C PHE A 93 -15.32 2.80 0.45
N GLY A 94 -15.21 1.59 -0.11
CA GLY A 94 -15.78 0.38 0.49
C GLY A 94 -15.25 0.14 1.91
N ALA A 95 -13.95 0.29 2.10
CA ALA A 95 -13.32 0.19 3.42
C ALA A 95 -13.80 1.30 4.38
N TYR A 96 -13.90 2.54 3.88
CA TYR A 96 -14.39 3.67 4.67
C TYR A 96 -15.82 3.46 5.14
N PHE A 97 -16.77 3.20 4.24
CA PHE A 97 -18.18 3.05 4.62
C PHE A 97 -18.43 1.82 5.52
N THR A 98 -17.75 0.71 5.24
CA THR A 98 -17.81 -0.46 6.13
C THR A 98 -17.21 -0.13 7.50
N GLY A 99 -16.11 0.58 7.54
CA GLY A 99 -15.47 0.99 8.79
C GLY A 99 -16.33 1.95 9.61
N VAL A 100 -16.93 2.97 8.99
CA VAL A 100 -17.85 3.90 9.68
C VAL A 100 -19.04 3.16 10.31
N TRP A 101 -19.54 2.13 9.63
CA TRP A 101 -20.65 1.34 10.13
C TRP A 101 -20.24 0.34 11.22
N LEU A 102 -19.08 -0.32 11.08
CA LEU A 102 -18.72 -1.47 11.91
C LEU A 102 -17.74 -1.12 13.04
N PHE A 103 -16.75 -0.26 12.80
CA PHE A 103 -15.67 -0.01 13.76
C PHE A 103 -16.11 0.64 15.08
N PRO A 104 -17.12 1.57 15.11
CA PRO A 104 -17.58 2.12 16.38
C PRO A 104 -18.12 1.07 17.36
N SER A 105 -18.63 -0.07 16.87
CA SER A 105 -19.07 -1.18 17.72
C SER A 105 -17.95 -2.12 18.16
N MET A 106 -16.76 -2.01 17.54
CA MET A 106 -15.61 -2.89 17.78
C MET A 106 -14.48 -2.21 18.56
N ILE A 107 -14.45 -0.88 18.55
CA ILE A 107 -13.42 -0.03 19.16
C ILE A 107 -14.07 0.78 20.26
N GLU A 108 -13.49 0.73 21.44
CA GLU A 108 -13.91 1.54 22.60
C GLU A 108 -12.99 2.77 22.74
N PRO A 109 -13.39 3.95 22.19
CA PRO A 109 -12.53 5.14 22.20
C PRO A 109 -12.16 5.59 23.61
N ALA A 110 -13.09 5.49 24.56
CA ALA A 110 -12.89 5.94 25.93
C ALA A 110 -11.76 5.19 26.68
N SER A 111 -11.58 3.89 26.40
CA SER A 111 -10.52 3.10 27.02
C SER A 111 -9.14 3.48 26.46
N TYR A 112 -9.06 3.79 25.17
CA TYR A 112 -7.82 4.18 24.50
C TYR A 112 -7.35 5.58 24.94
N VAL A 113 -8.25 6.56 24.92
CA VAL A 113 -7.97 7.94 25.35
C VAL A 113 -7.65 8.01 26.83
N ALA A 114 -8.35 7.25 27.69
CA ALA A 114 -8.08 7.21 29.12
C ALA A 114 -6.70 6.59 29.42
N GLN A 115 -6.31 5.57 28.66
CA GLN A 115 -5.02 4.90 28.82
C GLN A 115 -3.86 5.78 28.33
N GLU A 116 -4.04 6.49 27.22
CA GLU A 116 -3.07 7.46 26.70
C GLU A 116 -2.89 8.67 27.65
N ALA A 117 -3.96 9.12 28.30
CA ALA A 117 -3.92 10.18 29.29
C ALA A 117 -3.22 9.76 30.60
N GLN A 118 -3.25 8.47 30.97
CA GLN A 118 -2.60 7.90 32.13
C GLN A 118 -1.18 7.41 31.87
N ALA A 119 -0.83 7.19 30.59
CA ALA A 119 0.47 6.71 30.20
C ALA A 119 1.57 7.72 30.58
N VAL A 120 2.57 7.24 31.28
CA VAL A 120 3.77 8.04 31.54
C VAL A 120 4.50 8.27 30.24
N ARG A 121 4.39 9.46 29.66
CA ARG A 121 5.08 9.81 28.41
C ARG A 121 6.58 9.70 28.60
N ILE A 122 7.19 8.70 27.98
CA ILE A 122 8.64 8.50 27.99
C ILE A 122 9.26 9.59 27.12
N GLN A 123 9.96 10.53 27.78
CA GLN A 123 10.64 11.61 27.07
C GLN A 123 11.97 11.14 26.49
N PRO A 124 12.30 11.46 25.24
CA PRO A 124 13.62 11.21 24.69
C PRO A 124 14.69 12.00 25.46
N TYR A 125 15.95 11.55 25.41
CA TYR A 125 17.07 12.32 25.98
C TYR A 125 17.32 13.61 25.23
N PHE A 126 17.17 13.59 23.90
CA PHE A 126 17.27 14.73 23.00
C PHE A 126 16.54 14.46 21.70
N THR A 127 16.27 15.51 20.95
CA THR A 127 15.70 15.45 19.59
C THR A 127 16.61 16.18 18.62
N ILE A 128 16.61 15.75 17.36
CA ILE A 128 17.34 16.42 16.28
C ILE A 128 16.29 16.85 15.24
N ALA A 129 16.02 18.15 15.17
CA ALA A 129 15.07 18.68 14.19
C ALA A 129 15.63 18.52 12.76
N MET A 130 14.85 17.88 11.90
CA MET A 130 15.18 17.71 10.47
C MET A 130 14.00 18.26 9.63
N PRO A 131 13.88 19.59 9.49
CA PRO A 131 12.76 20.19 8.77
C PRO A 131 12.77 19.75 7.32
N ALA A 132 11.61 19.30 6.83
CA ALA A 132 11.45 18.92 5.43
C ALA A 132 11.60 20.13 4.50
N ALA A 133 12.27 19.95 3.36
CA ALA A 133 12.49 21.02 2.36
C ALA A 133 11.19 21.52 1.73
N LEU A 134 10.14 20.68 1.68
CA LEU A 134 8.83 20.98 1.14
C LEU A 134 7.76 20.43 2.07
N THR A 135 6.58 21.08 2.09
CA THR A 135 5.40 20.41 2.67
C THR A 135 4.94 19.28 1.76
N VAL A 136 4.18 18.34 2.29
CA VAL A 136 3.62 17.21 1.52
C VAL A 136 2.79 17.71 0.34
N MET A 137 1.91 18.70 0.58
CA MET A 137 1.07 19.29 -0.49
C MET A 137 1.89 20.01 -1.53
N SER A 138 2.94 20.74 -1.13
CA SER A 138 3.86 21.39 -2.08
C SER A 138 4.60 20.38 -2.94
N ALA A 139 5.06 19.27 -2.34
CA ALA A 139 5.72 18.18 -3.06
C ALA A 139 4.77 17.49 -4.06
N LEU A 140 3.51 17.26 -3.69
CA LEU A 140 2.48 16.71 -4.57
C LEU A 140 2.20 17.64 -5.76
N LEU A 141 1.94 18.91 -5.50
CA LEU A 141 1.69 19.91 -6.57
C LEU A 141 2.90 20.02 -7.51
N LEU A 142 4.11 20.08 -6.95
CA LEU A 142 5.35 20.13 -7.74
C LEU A 142 5.51 18.84 -8.58
N ALA A 143 5.20 17.68 -8.03
CA ALA A 143 5.24 16.41 -8.75
C ALA A 143 4.23 16.37 -9.90
N PHE A 144 3.01 16.88 -9.70
CA PHE A 144 2.01 17.00 -10.77
C PHE A 144 2.47 17.97 -11.87
N ILE A 145 2.92 19.18 -11.50
CA ILE A 145 3.37 20.19 -12.47
C ILE A 145 4.56 19.66 -13.28
N THR A 146 5.58 19.12 -12.60
CA THR A 146 6.79 18.63 -13.27
C THR A 146 6.51 17.36 -14.08
N GLY A 147 5.74 16.43 -13.54
CA GLY A 147 5.38 15.20 -14.23
C GLY A 147 4.54 15.47 -15.49
N LEU A 148 3.50 16.29 -15.36
CA LEU A 148 2.64 16.66 -16.48
C LEU A 148 3.40 17.50 -17.50
N GLY A 149 4.16 18.52 -17.04
CA GLY A 149 5.01 19.32 -17.90
C GLY A 149 6.00 18.49 -18.71
N THR A 150 6.67 17.53 -18.06
CA THR A 150 7.59 16.58 -18.72
C THR A 150 6.90 15.74 -19.78
N ALA A 151 5.65 15.31 -19.56
CA ALA A 151 4.88 14.55 -20.52
C ALA A 151 4.60 15.32 -21.82
N PHE A 152 4.52 16.67 -21.76
CA PHE A 152 4.28 17.53 -22.91
C PHE A 152 5.55 18.05 -23.59
N LEU A 153 6.71 17.96 -22.94
CA LEU A 153 7.97 18.45 -23.53
C LEU A 153 8.43 17.52 -24.66
N PRO A 154 8.98 18.10 -25.76
CA PRO A 154 9.52 17.32 -26.87
C PRO A 154 10.88 16.69 -26.57
N THR A 155 11.48 16.99 -25.43
CA THR A 155 12.83 16.55 -25.04
C THR A 155 12.78 15.60 -23.83
N ASP A 156 13.64 14.59 -23.82
CA ASP A 156 13.71 13.59 -22.74
C ASP A 156 14.64 13.99 -21.57
N GLY A 157 15.23 15.19 -21.59
CA GLY A 157 16.20 15.62 -20.59
C GLY A 157 15.62 15.63 -19.16
N LEU A 158 14.48 16.27 -18.98
CA LEU A 158 13.80 16.33 -17.69
C LEU A 158 13.25 14.95 -17.26
N LYS A 159 12.76 14.15 -18.21
CA LYS A 159 12.28 12.78 -17.95
C LYS A 159 13.41 11.91 -17.41
N ARG A 160 14.62 12.01 -18.00
CA ARG A 160 15.79 11.28 -17.54
C ARG A 160 16.23 11.74 -16.15
N LEU A 161 16.25 13.05 -15.90
CA LEU A 161 16.58 13.62 -14.59
C LEU A 161 15.61 13.10 -13.49
N LEU A 162 14.30 13.11 -13.76
CA LEU A 162 13.30 12.58 -12.84
C LEU A 162 13.48 11.08 -12.60
N GLY A 163 13.86 10.31 -13.63
CA GLY A 163 14.19 8.89 -13.52
C GLY A 163 15.43 8.62 -12.67
N GLU A 164 16.48 9.41 -12.81
CA GLU A 164 17.69 9.33 -12.00
C GLU A 164 17.39 9.72 -10.53
N PHE A 165 16.60 10.78 -10.32
CA PHE A 165 16.14 11.15 -8.98
C PHE A 165 15.32 10.05 -8.32
N ARG A 166 14.40 9.41 -9.06
CA ARG A 166 13.66 8.22 -8.59
C ARG A 166 14.60 7.11 -8.14
N ALA A 167 15.68 6.85 -8.90
CA ALA A 167 16.65 5.82 -8.55
C ALA A 167 17.41 6.15 -7.25
N ILE A 168 17.73 7.44 -7.00
CA ILE A 168 18.34 7.91 -5.75
C ILE A 168 17.38 7.67 -4.58
N ILE A 169 16.11 8.03 -4.73
CA ILE A 169 15.09 7.84 -3.67
C ILE A 169 14.83 6.35 -3.41
N ASP A 170 14.75 5.51 -4.45
CA ASP A 170 14.64 4.07 -4.27
C ASP A 170 15.85 3.49 -3.50
N MET A 171 17.06 3.97 -3.80
CA MET A 171 18.26 3.58 -3.07
C MET A 171 18.20 4.02 -1.60
N LEU A 172 17.75 5.24 -1.31
CA LEU A 172 17.54 5.76 0.04
C LEU A 172 16.59 4.86 0.84
N ILE A 173 15.45 4.51 0.24
CA ILE A 173 14.47 3.63 0.87
C ILE A 173 15.08 2.25 1.15
N ARG A 174 15.68 1.62 0.15
CA ARG A 174 16.23 0.24 0.27
C ARG A 174 17.43 0.15 1.19
N LYS A 175 18.32 1.15 1.21
CA LYS A 175 19.58 1.10 1.97
C LYS A 175 19.53 1.78 3.34
N ALA A 176 18.62 2.73 3.55
CA ALA A 176 18.49 3.43 4.83
C ALA A 176 17.16 3.14 5.53
N ILE A 177 16.03 3.46 4.90
CA ILE A 177 14.73 3.38 5.58
C ILE A 177 14.36 1.92 5.91
N VAL A 178 14.29 1.04 4.91
CA VAL A 178 13.85 -0.35 5.09
C VAL A 178 14.71 -1.14 6.12
N PRO A 179 16.04 -1.02 6.13
CA PRO A 179 16.86 -1.70 7.15
C PRO A 179 16.65 -1.19 8.58
N LEU A 180 16.29 0.08 8.76
CA LEU A 180 16.07 0.69 10.09
C LEU A 180 14.64 0.48 10.60
N LEU A 181 13.67 0.17 9.73
CA LEU A 181 12.26 -0.03 10.12
C LEU A 181 12.05 -1.08 11.23
N PRO A 182 12.68 -2.27 11.23
CA PRO A 182 12.49 -3.23 12.31
C PRO A 182 12.94 -2.68 13.67
N TYR A 183 14.02 -1.90 13.72
CA TYR A 183 14.49 -1.25 14.96
C TYR A 183 13.53 -0.17 15.42
N TYR A 184 13.02 0.63 14.49
CA TYR A 184 12.02 1.66 14.76
C TYR A 184 10.74 1.06 15.34
N ILE A 185 10.22 0.01 14.73
CA ILE A 185 9.03 -0.71 15.21
C ILE A 185 9.31 -1.38 16.56
N PHE A 186 10.46 -2.01 16.75
CA PHE A 186 10.87 -2.56 18.05
C PHE A 186 10.79 -1.50 19.16
N CYS A 187 11.38 -0.33 18.94
CA CYS A 187 11.39 0.75 19.93
C CYS A 187 10.00 1.31 20.22
N ILE A 188 9.10 1.37 19.23
CA ILE A 188 7.70 1.79 19.42
C ILE A 188 6.97 0.80 20.31
N PHE A 189 7.01 -0.49 19.97
CA PHE A 189 6.32 -1.52 20.74
C PHE A 189 6.93 -1.72 22.14
N LEU A 190 8.23 -1.45 22.30
CA LEU A 190 8.87 -1.39 23.61
C LEU A 190 8.24 -0.26 24.45
N ASN A 191 8.14 0.95 23.93
CA ASN A 191 7.54 2.08 24.64
C ASN A 191 6.05 1.84 24.92
N MET A 192 5.28 1.29 23.97
CA MET A 192 3.87 0.91 24.18
C MET A 192 3.71 -0.18 25.26
N ALA A 193 4.68 -1.08 25.40
CA ALA A 193 4.64 -2.09 26.46
C ALA A 193 4.94 -1.49 27.84
N VAL A 194 5.89 -0.55 27.92
CA VAL A 194 6.17 0.20 29.16
C VAL A 194 4.96 1.04 29.60
N THR A 195 4.23 1.64 28.64
CA THR A 195 3.02 2.45 28.94
C THR A 195 1.76 1.60 29.15
N GLY A 196 1.83 0.28 28.88
CA GLY A 196 0.68 -0.64 29.04
C GLY A 196 -0.31 -0.66 27.89
N GLU A 197 -0.06 0.04 26.79
CA GLU A 197 -0.99 0.23 25.66
C GLU A 197 -1.10 -1.00 24.74
N VAL A 198 -0.12 -1.92 24.78
CA VAL A 198 0.00 -3.04 23.83
C VAL A 198 -1.25 -3.91 23.76
N ALA A 199 -1.83 -4.27 24.92
CA ALA A 199 -2.98 -5.18 24.94
C ALA A 199 -4.21 -4.57 24.26
N THR A 200 -4.47 -3.30 24.51
CA THR A 200 -5.59 -2.55 23.93
C THR A 200 -5.43 -2.38 22.42
N VAL A 201 -4.23 -1.98 21.98
CA VAL A 201 -3.88 -1.85 20.56
C VAL A 201 -4.01 -3.21 19.86
N ALA A 202 -3.40 -4.26 20.40
CA ALA A 202 -3.44 -5.59 19.80
C ALA A 202 -4.86 -6.15 19.66
N SER A 203 -5.68 -6.03 20.72
CA SER A 203 -7.08 -6.51 20.71
C SER A 203 -7.95 -5.76 19.70
N THR A 204 -7.76 -4.46 19.57
CA THR A 204 -8.48 -3.62 18.62
C THR A 204 -8.07 -3.98 17.18
N PHE A 205 -6.77 -3.99 16.90
CA PHE A 205 -6.31 -4.21 15.53
C PHE A 205 -6.50 -5.64 15.02
N ILE A 206 -6.52 -6.66 15.87
CA ILE A 206 -6.85 -8.03 15.45
C ILE A 206 -8.26 -8.12 14.85
N LYS A 207 -9.23 -7.41 15.44
CA LYS A 207 -10.61 -7.33 14.93
C LYS A 207 -10.64 -6.61 13.57
N ILE A 208 -9.92 -5.48 13.46
CA ILE A 208 -9.84 -4.69 12.23
C ILE A 208 -9.17 -5.49 11.10
N ILE A 209 -8.12 -6.23 11.39
CA ILE A 209 -7.44 -7.12 10.43
C ILE A 209 -8.41 -8.18 9.90
N ALA A 210 -9.23 -8.79 10.76
CA ALA A 210 -10.25 -9.74 10.32
C ALA A 210 -11.25 -9.10 9.35
N VAL A 211 -11.73 -7.89 9.64
CA VAL A 211 -12.61 -7.14 8.74
C VAL A 211 -11.91 -6.84 7.40
N ILE A 212 -10.65 -6.44 7.42
CA ILE A 212 -9.86 -6.18 6.20
C ILE A 212 -9.76 -7.43 5.33
N PHE A 213 -9.56 -8.62 5.91
CA PHE A 213 -9.55 -9.87 5.14
C PHE A 213 -10.90 -10.16 4.46
N VAL A 214 -12.01 -9.97 5.18
CA VAL A 214 -13.35 -10.11 4.59
C VAL A 214 -13.54 -9.10 3.45
N LEU A 215 -13.12 -7.86 3.65
CA LEU A 215 -13.20 -6.82 2.62
C LEU A 215 -12.32 -7.12 1.39
N HIS A 216 -11.12 -7.70 1.55
CA HIS A 216 -10.31 -8.14 0.41
C HIS A 216 -11.06 -9.15 -0.45
N VAL A 217 -11.71 -10.14 0.16
CA VAL A 217 -12.54 -11.12 -0.55
C VAL A 217 -13.73 -10.43 -1.23
N ALA A 218 -14.42 -9.54 -0.53
CA ALA A 218 -15.55 -8.80 -1.08
C ALA A 218 -15.16 -7.93 -2.29
N VAL A 219 -14.03 -7.22 -2.21
CA VAL A 219 -13.51 -6.41 -3.32
C VAL A 219 -13.17 -7.28 -4.53
N LEU A 220 -12.51 -8.42 -4.35
CA LEU A 220 -12.22 -9.34 -5.43
C LEU A 220 -13.50 -9.90 -6.06
N LEU A 221 -14.46 -10.31 -5.24
CA LEU A 221 -15.76 -10.76 -5.74
C LEU A 221 -16.48 -9.68 -6.53
N PHE A 222 -16.46 -8.44 -6.07
CA PHE A 222 -17.04 -7.31 -6.78
C PHE A 222 -16.34 -7.07 -8.13
N GLN A 223 -15.01 -7.02 -8.16
CA GLN A 223 -14.22 -6.82 -9.39
C GLN A 223 -14.52 -7.91 -10.42
N TYR A 224 -14.55 -9.18 -10.00
CA TYR A 224 -14.86 -10.29 -10.88
C TYR A 224 -16.33 -10.35 -11.28
N SER A 225 -17.24 -9.89 -10.44
CA SER A 225 -18.65 -9.76 -10.82
C SER A 225 -18.84 -8.71 -11.91
N MET A 226 -18.08 -7.61 -11.85
CA MET A 226 -18.06 -6.60 -12.92
C MET A 226 -17.36 -7.11 -14.20
N ALA A 227 -16.34 -7.94 -14.10
CA ALA A 227 -15.62 -8.48 -15.24
C ALA A 227 -16.35 -9.66 -15.93
N ALA A 228 -17.11 -10.45 -15.18
CA ALA A 228 -17.75 -11.68 -15.66
C ALA A 228 -18.65 -11.48 -16.91
N PRO A 229 -19.46 -10.41 -17.05
CA PRO A 229 -20.25 -10.17 -18.27
C PRO A 229 -19.41 -10.01 -19.53
N PHE A 230 -18.14 -9.60 -19.39
CA PHE A 230 -17.21 -9.33 -20.48
C PHE A 230 -16.30 -10.51 -20.81
N SER A 231 -16.30 -11.57 -19.98
CA SER A 231 -15.46 -12.75 -20.16
C SER A 231 -15.94 -13.60 -21.37
N THR A 232 -14.96 -14.17 -22.07
CA THR A 232 -15.17 -15.08 -23.19
C THR A 232 -15.28 -16.56 -22.77
N THR A 233 -14.79 -16.92 -21.58
CA THR A 233 -14.73 -18.30 -21.11
C THR A 233 -15.89 -18.69 -20.21
N THR A 234 -16.23 -17.83 -19.25
CA THR A 234 -17.33 -18.08 -18.30
C THR A 234 -17.88 -16.79 -17.74
N ARG A 235 -19.20 -16.74 -17.49
CA ARG A 235 -19.85 -15.61 -16.81
C ARG A 235 -19.94 -15.81 -15.29
N ASN A 236 -19.36 -16.87 -14.75
CA ASN A 236 -19.35 -17.11 -13.31
C ASN A 236 -18.13 -16.41 -12.67
N PRO A 237 -18.35 -15.36 -11.83
CA PRO A 237 -17.26 -14.60 -11.21
C PRO A 237 -16.39 -15.47 -10.28
N LEU A 238 -16.97 -16.45 -9.60
CA LEU A 238 -16.22 -17.35 -8.71
C LEU A 238 -15.27 -18.24 -9.49
N ARG A 239 -15.66 -18.74 -10.66
CA ARG A 239 -14.77 -19.53 -11.52
C ARG A 239 -13.61 -18.69 -12.06
N LEU A 240 -13.88 -17.45 -12.46
CA LEU A 240 -12.84 -16.51 -12.90
C LEU A 240 -11.87 -16.20 -11.77
N LEU A 241 -12.39 -15.88 -10.58
CA LEU A 241 -11.57 -15.63 -9.40
C LEU A 241 -10.71 -16.86 -9.04
N TRP A 242 -11.32 -18.06 -9.08
CA TRP A 242 -10.59 -19.31 -8.82
C TRP A 242 -9.45 -19.56 -9.80
N SER A 243 -9.62 -19.18 -11.06
CA SER A 243 -8.57 -19.30 -12.09
C SER A 243 -7.33 -18.45 -11.77
N MET A 244 -7.47 -17.40 -10.94
CA MET A 244 -6.38 -16.54 -10.51
C MET A 244 -5.72 -16.96 -9.19
N MET A 245 -6.20 -18.01 -8.53
CA MET A 245 -5.62 -18.46 -7.25
C MET A 245 -4.11 -18.76 -7.32
N PRO A 246 -3.56 -19.35 -8.41
CA PRO A 246 -2.11 -19.49 -8.52
C PRO A 246 -1.36 -18.15 -8.46
N ALA A 247 -1.89 -17.09 -9.08
CA ALA A 247 -1.30 -15.75 -8.99
C ALA A 247 -1.47 -15.15 -7.60
N TYR A 248 -2.64 -15.34 -6.97
CA TYR A 248 -2.90 -14.93 -5.58
C TYR A 248 -1.86 -15.53 -4.62
N PHE A 249 -1.67 -16.84 -4.62
CA PHE A 249 -0.71 -17.50 -3.72
C PHE A 249 0.74 -17.16 -4.04
N THR A 250 1.08 -16.94 -5.31
CA THR A 250 2.42 -16.47 -5.70
C THR A 250 2.68 -15.07 -5.15
N ALA A 251 1.72 -14.15 -5.29
CA ALA A 251 1.82 -12.80 -4.74
C ALA A 251 1.87 -12.81 -3.20
N LEU A 252 1.09 -13.68 -2.56
CA LEU A 252 1.11 -13.87 -1.11
C LEU A 252 2.51 -14.27 -0.61
N GLY A 253 3.17 -15.17 -1.32
CA GLY A 253 4.51 -15.64 -0.96
C GLY A 253 5.63 -14.65 -1.30
N THR A 254 5.55 -13.98 -2.46
CA THR A 254 6.60 -13.09 -2.95
C THR A 254 6.50 -11.66 -2.40
N GLN A 255 5.32 -11.23 -1.98
CA GLN A 255 5.02 -9.85 -1.58
C GLN A 255 5.38 -8.83 -2.68
N SER A 256 5.36 -9.26 -3.94
CA SER A 256 5.78 -8.45 -5.08
C SER A 256 4.88 -8.67 -6.28
N SER A 257 4.13 -7.65 -6.67
CA SER A 257 3.32 -7.68 -7.88
C SER A 257 4.18 -7.92 -9.12
N ALA A 258 5.35 -7.28 -9.19
CA ALA A 258 6.28 -7.42 -10.31
C ALA A 258 6.82 -8.86 -10.45
N ALA A 259 7.19 -9.52 -9.35
CA ALA A 259 7.66 -10.90 -9.36
C ALA A 259 6.55 -11.90 -9.76
N THR A 260 5.28 -11.50 -9.62
CA THR A 260 4.12 -12.33 -9.94
C THR A 260 3.64 -12.16 -11.39
N ILE A 261 4.11 -11.16 -12.12
CA ILE A 261 3.71 -10.88 -13.51
C ILE A 261 3.64 -12.14 -14.40
N PRO A 262 4.65 -13.04 -14.43
CA PRO A 262 4.60 -14.20 -15.30
C PRO A 262 3.41 -15.12 -15.02
N VAL A 263 3.10 -15.37 -13.74
CA VAL A 263 1.97 -16.22 -13.33
C VAL A 263 0.64 -15.51 -13.60
N THR A 264 0.55 -14.22 -13.27
CA THR A 264 -0.63 -13.40 -13.54
C THR A 264 -0.96 -13.38 -15.04
N LEU A 265 0.06 -13.20 -15.88
CA LEU A 265 -0.07 -13.20 -17.33
C LEU A 265 -0.60 -14.54 -17.86
N GLU A 266 0.00 -15.66 -17.42
CA GLU A 266 -0.43 -17.01 -17.80
C GLU A 266 -1.90 -17.25 -17.42
N ARG A 267 -2.27 -16.91 -16.18
CA ARG A 267 -3.66 -17.09 -15.69
C ARG A 267 -4.66 -16.19 -16.44
N THR A 268 -4.26 -14.95 -16.73
CA THR A 268 -5.08 -14.00 -17.49
C THR A 268 -5.35 -14.49 -18.91
N ILE A 269 -4.33 -15.01 -19.60
CA ILE A 269 -4.49 -15.62 -20.93
C ILE A 269 -5.39 -16.86 -20.84
N ALA A 270 -5.22 -17.71 -19.83
CA ALA A 270 -6.07 -18.89 -19.61
C ALA A 270 -7.55 -18.55 -19.38
N MET A 271 -7.85 -17.33 -18.90
CA MET A 271 -9.23 -16.82 -18.80
C MET A 271 -9.79 -16.28 -20.13
N GLY A 272 -9.07 -16.46 -21.25
CA GLY A 272 -9.51 -16.06 -22.58
C GLY A 272 -9.22 -14.61 -22.96
N VAL A 273 -8.32 -13.94 -22.25
CA VAL A 273 -7.81 -12.62 -22.63
C VAL A 273 -6.78 -12.78 -23.74
N ASP A 274 -6.90 -11.94 -24.78
CA ASP A 274 -5.94 -11.87 -25.87
C ASP A 274 -4.52 -11.63 -25.34
N ARG A 275 -3.54 -12.33 -25.96
CA ARG A 275 -2.15 -12.29 -25.48
C ARG A 275 -1.54 -10.88 -25.52
N ASP A 276 -1.86 -10.10 -26.56
CA ASP A 276 -1.34 -8.74 -26.72
C ASP A 276 -1.96 -7.81 -25.64
N VAL A 277 -3.26 -7.98 -25.37
CA VAL A 277 -3.97 -7.24 -24.32
C VAL A 277 -3.44 -7.62 -22.94
N ALA A 278 -3.31 -8.92 -22.63
CA ALA A 278 -2.78 -9.39 -21.36
C ALA A 278 -1.32 -8.95 -21.15
N GLY A 279 -0.49 -9.04 -22.22
CA GLY A 279 0.91 -8.61 -22.21
C GLY A 279 1.08 -7.12 -21.95
N PHE A 280 0.06 -6.30 -22.22
CA PHE A 280 0.03 -4.89 -21.92
C PHE A 280 -0.58 -4.61 -20.53
N THR A 281 -1.76 -5.15 -20.25
CA THR A 281 -2.53 -4.80 -19.05
C THR A 281 -1.91 -5.34 -17.76
N VAL A 282 -1.40 -6.58 -17.76
CA VAL A 282 -0.87 -7.21 -16.55
C VAL A 282 0.38 -6.50 -16.03
N PRO A 283 1.44 -6.22 -16.83
CA PRO A 283 2.59 -5.46 -16.33
C PRO A 283 2.24 -4.04 -15.90
N LEU A 284 1.31 -3.39 -16.59
CA LEU A 284 0.84 -2.05 -16.22
C LEU A 284 0.08 -2.08 -14.90
N CYS A 285 -0.93 -2.94 -14.76
CA CYS A 285 -1.74 -3.06 -13.55
C CYS A 285 -0.91 -3.47 -12.33
N ALA A 286 0.12 -4.30 -12.49
CA ALA A 286 1.05 -4.64 -11.41
C ALA A 286 1.71 -3.42 -10.74
N THR A 287 1.68 -2.27 -11.39
CA THR A 287 2.21 -1.00 -10.84
C THR A 287 1.12 -0.01 -10.45
N ILE A 288 -0.02 0.01 -11.15
CA ILE A 288 -1.04 1.07 -10.97
C ILE A 288 -2.30 0.61 -10.23
N HIS A 289 -2.58 -0.69 -10.17
CA HIS A 289 -3.77 -1.21 -9.50
C HIS A 289 -3.46 -1.59 -8.07
N MET A 290 -3.96 -0.78 -7.12
CA MET A 290 -3.61 -0.84 -5.70
C MET A 290 -4.84 -0.97 -4.79
N SER A 291 -5.90 -1.67 -5.23
CA SER A 291 -7.17 -1.77 -4.50
C SER A 291 -7.02 -2.39 -3.11
N GLY A 292 -6.26 -3.49 -2.97
CA GLY A 292 -6.00 -4.11 -1.67
C GLY A 292 -5.16 -3.23 -0.74
N SER A 293 -4.23 -2.45 -1.29
CA SER A 293 -3.42 -1.49 -0.51
C SER A 293 -4.25 -0.29 -0.05
N ALA A 294 -5.04 0.31 -0.93
CA ALA A 294 -5.92 1.43 -0.58
C ALA A 294 -6.96 1.04 0.48
N LEU A 295 -7.56 -0.15 0.34
CA LEU A 295 -8.51 -0.71 1.29
C LEU A 295 -7.92 -0.79 2.70
N LYS A 296 -6.77 -1.47 2.86
CA LYS A 296 -6.17 -1.67 4.18
C LYS A 296 -5.65 -0.37 4.79
N LEU A 297 -5.06 0.55 3.98
CA LEU A 297 -4.60 1.84 4.47
C LEU A 297 -5.78 2.70 4.96
N THR A 298 -6.88 2.71 4.22
CA THR A 298 -8.09 3.46 4.61
C THR A 298 -8.74 2.86 5.86
N ALA A 299 -8.89 1.53 5.93
CA ALA A 299 -9.49 0.86 7.09
C ALA A 299 -8.65 1.08 8.36
N CYS A 300 -7.32 0.90 8.28
CA CYS A 300 -6.45 1.12 9.44
C CYS A 300 -6.44 2.59 9.87
N ALA A 301 -6.40 3.54 8.92
CA ALA A 301 -6.44 4.96 9.24
C ALA A 301 -7.74 5.35 9.95
N LEU A 302 -8.89 4.91 9.45
CA LEU A 302 -10.18 5.17 10.09
C LEU A 302 -10.25 4.52 11.48
N ALA A 303 -9.80 3.27 11.61
CA ALA A 303 -9.79 2.58 12.90
C ALA A 303 -8.93 3.31 13.94
N LEU A 304 -7.77 3.82 13.53
CA LEU A 304 -6.89 4.58 14.41
C LEU A 304 -7.51 5.91 14.82
N MET A 305 -8.15 6.65 13.89
CA MET A 305 -8.87 7.88 14.21
C MET A 305 -10.00 7.65 15.21
N ILE A 306 -10.77 6.57 15.02
CA ILE A 306 -11.84 6.20 15.96
C ILE A 306 -11.27 5.84 17.33
N ALA A 307 -10.19 5.05 17.39
CA ALA A 307 -9.54 4.67 18.64
C ALA A 307 -9.03 5.88 19.43
N HIS A 308 -8.46 6.88 18.75
CA HIS A 308 -7.97 8.12 19.38
C HIS A 308 -9.08 9.16 19.59
N GLY A 309 -10.34 8.89 19.26
CA GLY A 309 -11.43 9.87 19.35
C GLY A 309 -11.23 11.08 18.43
N MET A 310 -10.45 10.94 17.35
CA MET A 310 -10.21 12.00 16.38
C MET A 310 -11.45 12.23 15.51
N PRO A 311 -11.78 13.50 15.20
CA PRO A 311 -12.91 13.78 14.31
C PRO A 311 -12.61 13.32 12.88
N TYR A 312 -13.58 12.65 12.25
CA TYR A 312 -13.49 12.24 10.85
C TYR A 312 -14.79 12.58 10.10
N THR A 313 -14.66 12.94 8.84
CA THR A 313 -15.79 13.25 7.96
C THR A 313 -15.67 12.52 6.63
N THR A 314 -16.80 12.31 5.96
CA THR A 314 -16.80 11.71 4.61
C THR A 314 -16.02 12.57 3.61
N GLY A 315 -16.08 13.91 3.71
CA GLY A 315 -15.30 14.80 2.85
C GLY A 315 -13.80 14.67 3.05
N MET A 316 -13.33 14.58 4.30
CA MET A 316 -11.92 14.35 4.62
C MET A 316 -11.44 13.02 4.02
N PHE A 317 -12.18 11.93 4.25
CA PHE A 317 -11.80 10.62 3.71
C PHE A 317 -11.93 10.54 2.20
N ALA A 318 -12.87 11.24 1.57
CA ALA A 318 -12.95 11.32 0.12
C ALA A 318 -11.69 11.96 -0.46
N GLY A 319 -11.24 13.09 0.09
CA GLY A 319 -9.97 13.71 -0.27
C GLY A 319 -8.77 12.81 -0.03
N PHE A 320 -8.71 12.17 1.15
CA PHE A 320 -7.65 11.23 1.49
C PHE A 320 -7.60 10.04 0.52
N ILE A 321 -8.72 9.36 0.25
CA ILE A 321 -8.79 8.18 -0.64
C ILE A 321 -8.41 8.56 -2.08
N ALA A 322 -8.87 9.72 -2.58
CA ALA A 322 -8.51 10.20 -3.91
C ALA A 322 -6.99 10.44 -4.02
N MET A 323 -6.41 11.18 -3.06
CA MET A 323 -4.97 11.44 -3.05
C MET A 323 -4.15 10.17 -2.79
N LEU A 324 -4.64 9.27 -1.93
CA LEU A 324 -4.03 7.98 -1.68
C LEU A 324 -3.92 7.17 -2.97
N GLY A 325 -5.01 7.05 -3.73
CA GLY A 325 -5.02 6.32 -4.99
C GLY A 325 -3.96 6.81 -5.98
N VAL A 326 -3.74 8.12 -6.08
CA VAL A 326 -2.67 8.69 -6.92
C VAL A 326 -1.29 8.41 -6.35
N THR A 327 -1.12 8.60 -5.05
CA THR A 327 0.19 8.54 -4.40
C THR A 327 0.74 7.10 -4.36
N ILE A 328 -0.10 6.11 -4.09
CA ILE A 328 0.34 4.71 -4.03
C ILE A 328 0.63 4.08 -5.40
N VAL A 329 0.06 4.60 -6.50
CA VAL A 329 0.44 4.20 -7.86
C VAL A 329 1.92 4.47 -8.14
N ALA A 330 2.45 5.52 -7.56
CA ALA A 330 3.85 5.90 -7.69
C ALA A 330 4.78 5.21 -6.67
N ALA A 331 4.22 4.38 -5.78
CA ALA A 331 4.97 3.76 -4.69
C ALA A 331 6.11 2.85 -5.20
N PRO A 332 7.24 2.80 -4.45
CA PRO A 332 8.31 1.86 -4.79
C PRO A 332 7.82 0.42 -4.70
N GLY A 333 8.20 -0.42 -5.68
CA GLY A 333 7.83 -1.85 -5.74
C GLY A 333 8.57 -2.72 -4.72
N VAL A 334 8.65 -2.27 -3.48
CA VAL A 334 9.24 -2.98 -2.33
C VAL A 334 8.19 -3.23 -1.26
N PRO A 335 8.33 -4.25 -0.42
CA PRO A 335 7.44 -4.46 0.72
C PRO A 335 7.32 -3.19 1.58
N GLY A 336 6.10 -2.79 1.89
CA GLY A 336 5.84 -1.53 2.62
C GLY A 336 5.89 -0.25 1.77
N GLY A 337 6.18 -0.33 0.46
CA GLY A 337 6.33 0.85 -0.39
C GLY A 337 5.11 1.76 -0.42
N ALA A 338 3.91 1.19 -0.47
CA ALA A 338 2.68 1.98 -0.53
C ALA A 338 2.41 2.76 0.79
N VAL A 339 2.68 2.17 1.96
CA VAL A 339 2.53 2.91 3.22
C VAL A 339 3.57 4.01 3.35
N MET A 340 4.80 3.79 2.86
CA MET A 340 5.83 4.83 2.83
C MET A 340 5.42 6.02 1.98
N ALA A 341 4.85 5.76 0.80
CA ALA A 341 4.32 6.81 -0.05
C ALA A 341 3.13 7.55 0.60
N ALA A 342 2.32 6.87 1.40
CA ALA A 342 1.14 7.43 2.05
C ALA A 342 1.42 8.22 3.34
N LEU A 343 2.62 8.11 3.93
CA LEU A 343 2.95 8.75 5.23
C LEU A 343 2.64 10.25 5.24
N GLY A 344 2.96 10.93 4.15
CA GLY A 344 2.67 12.35 4.04
C GLY A 344 1.19 12.70 4.04
N LEU A 345 0.34 11.82 3.52
CA LEU A 345 -1.10 12.01 3.54
C LEU A 345 -1.67 11.78 4.93
N PHE A 346 -1.14 10.83 5.70
CA PHE A 346 -1.55 10.61 7.08
C PHE A 346 -1.29 11.84 7.94
N THR A 347 -0.10 12.43 7.84
CA THR A 347 0.26 13.62 8.63
C THR A 347 -0.48 14.87 8.16
N SER A 348 -0.58 15.11 6.84
CA SER A 348 -1.12 16.36 6.30
C SER A 348 -2.65 16.41 6.21
N LEU A 349 -3.32 15.29 5.93
CA LEU A 349 -4.77 15.24 5.76
C LEU A 349 -5.51 14.69 6.98
N LEU A 350 -4.89 13.73 7.70
CA LEU A 350 -5.54 13.07 8.84
C LEU A 350 -4.98 13.54 10.19
N GLY A 351 -3.91 14.35 10.21
CA GLY A 351 -3.32 14.90 11.43
C GLY A 351 -2.58 13.86 12.28
N PHE A 352 -2.10 12.76 11.67
CA PHE A 352 -1.41 11.69 12.40
C PHE A 352 -0.06 12.15 12.95
N THR A 353 0.25 11.69 14.15
CA THR A 353 1.55 11.85 14.79
C THR A 353 2.57 10.89 14.19
N GLN A 354 3.84 11.02 14.59
CA GLN A 354 4.89 10.07 14.20
C GLN A 354 4.62 8.66 14.77
N ALA A 355 4.03 8.57 15.97
CA ALA A 355 3.65 7.29 16.57
C ALA A 355 2.53 6.61 15.77
N ASP A 356 1.51 7.37 15.36
CA ASP A 356 0.43 6.87 14.49
C ASP A 356 0.97 6.37 13.14
N CYS A 357 1.86 7.14 12.52
CA CYS A 357 2.51 6.75 11.28
C CYS A 357 3.31 5.45 11.42
N ALA A 358 3.99 5.26 12.53
CA ALA A 358 4.75 4.05 12.81
C ALA A 358 3.83 2.83 13.03
N LEU A 359 2.71 3.02 13.73
CA LEU A 359 1.69 1.98 13.88
C LEU A 359 1.07 1.62 12.53
N MET A 360 0.77 2.61 11.69
CA MET A 360 0.31 2.40 10.30
C MET A 360 1.32 1.58 9.49
N ILE A 361 2.62 1.86 9.60
CA ILE A 361 3.68 1.09 8.93
C ILE A 361 3.66 -0.37 9.41
N ALA A 362 3.63 -0.59 10.72
CA ALA A 362 3.63 -1.93 11.30
C ALA A 362 2.43 -2.76 10.85
N LEU A 363 1.22 -2.19 10.94
CA LEU A 363 -0.03 -2.81 10.51
C LEU A 363 -0.04 -3.10 9.01
N TYR A 364 0.38 -2.13 8.20
CA TYR A 364 0.44 -2.31 6.75
C TYR A 364 1.35 -3.47 6.37
N ILE A 365 2.57 -3.52 6.91
CA ILE A 365 3.55 -4.55 6.57
C ILE A 365 3.10 -5.93 7.06
N ALA A 366 2.44 -6.01 8.21
CA ALA A 366 1.88 -7.26 8.72
C ALA A 366 0.85 -7.89 7.73
N MET A 367 0.14 -7.06 6.99
CA MET A 367 -0.88 -7.47 6.01
C MET A 367 -0.43 -7.30 4.54
N ASP A 368 0.85 -6.98 4.28
CA ASP A 368 1.29 -6.60 2.93
C ASP A 368 1.14 -7.73 1.92
N SER A 369 1.43 -8.95 2.32
CA SER A 369 1.23 -10.16 1.51
C SER A 369 -0.19 -10.27 0.94
N PHE A 370 -1.19 -10.05 1.80
CA PHE A 370 -2.61 -10.19 1.41
C PHE A 370 -3.07 -9.02 0.53
N GLY A 371 -2.61 -7.80 0.83
CA GLY A 371 -2.89 -6.64 -0.02
C GLY A 371 -2.30 -6.79 -1.42
N THR A 372 -1.06 -7.25 -1.52
CA THR A 372 -0.40 -7.54 -2.80
C THR A 372 -1.13 -8.65 -3.57
N ALA A 373 -1.54 -9.73 -2.88
CA ALA A 373 -2.31 -10.81 -3.50
C ALA A 373 -3.67 -10.31 -4.03
N CYS A 374 -4.34 -9.42 -3.31
CA CYS A 374 -5.57 -8.77 -3.75
C CYS A 374 -5.34 -7.89 -5.00
N ASN A 375 -4.30 -7.06 -5.01
CA ASN A 375 -3.95 -6.21 -6.16
C ASN A 375 -3.74 -7.07 -7.41
N VAL A 376 -2.81 -8.03 -7.34
CA VAL A 376 -2.44 -8.92 -8.46
C VAL A 376 -3.63 -9.72 -8.99
N THR A 377 -4.47 -10.21 -8.10
CA THR A 377 -5.66 -10.98 -8.51
C THR A 377 -6.66 -10.10 -9.25
N GLY A 378 -6.87 -8.87 -8.79
CA GLY A 378 -7.74 -7.90 -9.45
C GLY A 378 -7.26 -7.45 -10.84
N ASP A 379 -5.96 -7.56 -11.14
CA ASP A 379 -5.40 -7.26 -12.46
C ASP A 379 -6.03 -8.12 -13.56
N GLY A 380 -6.37 -9.38 -13.23
CA GLY A 380 -7.09 -10.28 -14.14
C GLY A 380 -8.49 -9.78 -14.49
N ALA A 381 -9.22 -9.21 -13.53
CA ALA A 381 -10.55 -8.65 -13.77
C ALA A 381 -10.48 -7.42 -14.69
N ILE A 382 -9.52 -6.52 -14.48
CA ILE A 382 -9.26 -5.37 -15.36
C ILE A 382 -8.93 -5.85 -16.77
N SER A 383 -8.05 -6.83 -16.88
CA SER A 383 -7.63 -7.38 -18.20
C SER A 383 -8.79 -7.97 -18.98
N ILE A 384 -9.75 -8.65 -18.33
CA ILE A 384 -10.97 -9.16 -18.97
C ILE A 384 -11.82 -8.01 -19.52
N ILE A 385 -12.03 -6.93 -18.76
CA ILE A 385 -12.82 -5.78 -19.21
C ILE A 385 -12.14 -5.08 -20.38
N ILE A 386 -10.85 -4.83 -20.29
CA ILE A 386 -10.05 -4.21 -21.37
C ILE A 386 -10.05 -5.07 -22.63
N ASN A 387 -9.96 -6.39 -22.48
CA ASN A 387 -10.01 -7.32 -23.61
C ASN A 387 -11.33 -7.21 -24.40
N ARG A 388 -12.45 -6.95 -23.73
CA ARG A 388 -13.73 -6.74 -24.40
C ARG A 388 -13.75 -5.49 -25.30
N TRP A 389 -13.01 -4.45 -24.89
CA TRP A 389 -12.98 -3.17 -25.60
C TRP A 389 -11.93 -3.11 -26.70
N PHE A 390 -10.79 -3.78 -26.51
CA PHE A 390 -9.59 -3.63 -27.35
C PHE A 390 -9.03 -4.95 -27.88
N GLY A 391 -9.47 -6.12 -27.39
CA GLY A 391 -9.02 -7.42 -27.86
C GLY A 391 -9.48 -7.66 -29.31
N ARG A 392 -8.68 -8.39 -30.05
CA ARG A 392 -9.06 -8.86 -31.38
C ARG A 392 -10.25 -9.81 -31.20
N ARG A 393 -11.37 -9.54 -31.91
CA ARG A 393 -12.47 -10.50 -31.98
C ARG A 393 -11.93 -11.72 -32.72
N THR A 394 -11.61 -12.80 -32.01
CA THR A 394 -11.36 -14.11 -32.63
C THR A 394 -12.64 -14.48 -33.38
N GLN A 395 -12.63 -14.36 -34.71
CA GLN A 395 -13.69 -14.97 -35.53
C GLN A 395 -13.62 -16.46 -35.24
N PRO A 396 -14.74 -17.13 -34.93
CA PRO A 396 -14.76 -18.58 -34.85
C PRO A 396 -14.26 -19.11 -36.20
N ASN A 397 -13.25 -19.98 -36.14
CA ASN A 397 -12.59 -20.57 -37.29
C ASN A 397 -13.63 -21.33 -38.12
N ARG A 398 -14.12 -20.72 -39.19
CA ARG A 398 -15.14 -21.26 -40.10
C ARG A 398 -14.62 -22.42 -40.99
N ASN A 399 -13.34 -22.81 -40.81
CA ASN A 399 -12.67 -23.78 -41.66
C ASN A 399 -12.59 -25.21 -41.09
N GLN A 400 -13.29 -25.52 -39.97
CA GLN A 400 -13.31 -26.90 -39.45
C GLN A 400 -14.58 -27.69 -39.80
N THR A 401 -15.48 -27.16 -40.63
CA THR A 401 -16.69 -27.89 -41.08
C THR A 401 -16.71 -28.17 -42.58
N ALA A 402 -15.56 -28.12 -43.27
CA ALA A 402 -15.48 -28.42 -44.70
C ALA A 402 -14.69 -29.73 -44.99
N GLU A 403 -14.28 -30.49 -43.97
CA GLU A 403 -13.68 -31.84 -44.15
C GLU A 403 -14.31 -32.81 -43.15
N ALA A 404 -15.56 -33.17 -43.35
CA ALA A 404 -16.21 -34.34 -42.82
C ALA A 404 -17.26 -34.87 -43.83
#